data_23e3b2948e86be454eec34e76f752f4b
#
_entry.id   23e3b2948e86be454eec34e76f752f4b
#
_cell.length_a   1.000
_cell.length_b   1.000
_cell.length_c   1.000
_cell.angle_alpha   90.00
_cell.angle_beta   90.00
_cell.angle_gamma   90.00
#
_symmetry.space_group_name_H-M   'P 1'
#
loop_
_entity.id
_entity.type
_entity.pdbx_description
1 polymer ?
#
loop_
_entity_poly.entity_id
_entity_poly.type
_entity_poly.pdbx_seq_one_letter_code
_entity_poly.pdbx_strand_id
1 'polypeptide(L)'
;MNHQKNLISRRDFLKLASLLPLTAYSNPIGNLLAPQRYSDDMPSVIVLIFDAWSAKNMNLYGYPLQTMPNFERFVEKTTVYHNHYSAGSFTIPGTASLLTGLYPWSHRAFTLGAGGVVKEHVDHQIFSVFHDSHRSLGYSQNKYSDSFLYQFGKDVDTHISSSAFNYERRMLYNLSLFKNDGQVAFSSLDDNVFQTGEGYDASLFFGPVLRLFNLFRERVNDRAYKSEYPQGLPDSTEPFLLSDLVDGAIETLAGLTEPSVTYLHFHPPHHPYRPTEEYSGSLFSIYAPPERPNHPLSSEQGSYVYMRRNRQAYDEYLLSWDAEVIRLLDFLRTSGLLEKNYLIITSDHGEMFDRGEVGHFTPLMYAPLIHVPLIVSNPGQKAREDIYAPTSAVDILPSLAHQILGTVPSWTEGVLMPGLGGQEVFERSIYTIDAKQNAAFSPLNTFSIALTKARHRLIYYKYPHYENFEFYNLDEDAEEIDDLYPSQPAVAQQMQEELLQKLDEVNQPYRK
;
A
#
# COMPACT_ATOMS: atom_id res chain seq x y z
N MET A 1 3.53 -55.80 -12.33
CA MET A 1 2.78 -54.94 -13.23
C MET A 1 3.52 -53.59 -13.31
N ASN A 2 4.21 -53.38 -14.44
CA ASN A 2 5.04 -52.21 -14.66
C ASN A 2 4.16 -51.02 -15.11
N HIS A 3 4.08 -49.99 -14.29
CA HIS A 3 3.57 -48.69 -14.76
C HIS A 3 4.71 -47.96 -15.48
N GLN A 4 4.72 -48.04 -16.82
CA GLN A 4 5.48 -47.10 -17.67
C GLN A 4 4.83 -45.72 -17.54
N LYS A 5 5.54 -44.77 -16.93
CA LYS A 5 5.23 -43.34 -17.04
C LYS A 5 5.59 -42.90 -18.44
N ASN A 6 4.59 -42.57 -19.25
CA ASN A 6 4.78 -41.93 -20.56
C ASN A 6 5.28 -40.48 -20.31
N LEU A 7 6.60 -40.32 -20.27
CA LEU A 7 7.24 -39.02 -20.27
C LEU A 7 7.24 -38.47 -21.70
N ILE A 8 6.55 -37.37 -21.93
CA ILE A 8 6.58 -36.65 -23.20
C ILE A 8 8.02 -36.21 -23.45
N SER A 9 8.59 -36.51 -24.66
CA SER A 9 9.95 -36.13 -25.00
C SER A 9 10.05 -34.61 -25.21
N ARG A 10 11.22 -34.00 -24.89
CA ARG A 10 11.49 -32.59 -25.18
C ARG A 10 11.12 -32.16 -26.62
N ARG A 11 11.27 -33.05 -27.57
CA ARG A 11 10.96 -32.81 -28.98
C ARG A 11 9.45 -32.79 -29.21
N ASP A 12 8.69 -33.58 -28.50
CA ASP A 12 7.23 -33.61 -28.62
C ASP A 12 6.60 -32.44 -27.88
N PHE A 13 7.18 -32.01 -26.76
CA PHE A 13 6.80 -30.77 -26.08
C PHE A 13 6.99 -29.53 -26.98
N LEU A 14 8.13 -29.41 -27.68
CA LEU A 14 8.39 -28.30 -28.58
C LEU A 14 7.47 -28.30 -29.83
N LYS A 15 7.08 -29.49 -30.32
CA LYS A 15 6.07 -29.62 -31.36
C LYS A 15 4.67 -29.24 -30.89
N LEU A 16 4.29 -29.60 -29.67
CA LEU A 16 3.04 -29.18 -29.06
C LEU A 16 2.99 -27.66 -28.82
N ALA A 17 4.09 -27.07 -28.36
CA ALA A 17 4.20 -25.63 -28.16
C ALA A 17 4.11 -24.82 -29.47
N SER A 18 4.54 -25.40 -30.61
CA SER A 18 4.43 -24.78 -31.94
C SER A 18 3.04 -24.91 -32.59
N LEU A 19 2.17 -25.73 -32.00
CA LEU A 19 0.81 -26.00 -32.53
C LEU A 19 -0.30 -25.25 -31.75
N LEU A 20 0.06 -24.43 -30.77
CA LEU A 20 -0.92 -23.62 -30.07
C LEU A 20 -1.45 -22.52 -31.01
N PRO A 21 -2.72 -22.56 -31.42
CA PRO A 21 -3.29 -21.49 -32.21
C PRO A 21 -3.41 -20.21 -31.36
N LEU A 22 -2.97 -19.11 -31.93
CA LEU A 22 -3.15 -17.74 -31.40
C LEU A 22 -4.63 -17.30 -31.49
N THR A 23 -5.57 -18.19 -31.21
CA THR A 23 -6.99 -17.90 -31.37
C THR A 23 -7.73 -17.95 -30.05
N ALA A 24 -8.47 -16.88 -29.85
CA ALA A 24 -9.63 -16.72 -29.00
C ALA A 24 -9.38 -16.59 -27.50
N TYR A 25 -9.14 -15.37 -27.10
CA TYR A 25 -9.54 -14.90 -25.79
C TYR A 25 -11.00 -14.43 -25.91
N SER A 26 -11.93 -15.32 -25.66
CA SER A 26 -13.27 -14.93 -25.22
C SER A 26 -13.24 -15.01 -23.69
N ASN A 27 -13.40 -13.87 -23.01
CA ASN A 27 -13.68 -13.83 -21.59
C ASN A 27 -14.88 -14.74 -21.30
N PRO A 28 -14.74 -15.78 -20.49
CA PRO A 28 -15.90 -16.36 -19.86
C PRO A 28 -16.22 -15.52 -18.60
N ILE A 29 -16.86 -14.37 -18.78
CA ILE A 29 -17.75 -13.90 -17.74
C ILE A 29 -18.94 -14.85 -17.79
N GLY A 30 -18.73 -16.04 -17.24
CA GLY A 30 -19.80 -16.97 -16.96
C GLY A 30 -20.60 -16.38 -15.82
N ASN A 31 -21.80 -15.89 -16.14
CA ASN A 31 -22.86 -15.70 -15.16
C ASN A 31 -23.14 -17.03 -14.46
N LEU A 32 -22.36 -17.34 -13.44
CA LEU A 32 -22.80 -18.26 -12.41
C LEU A 32 -23.83 -17.48 -11.59
N LEU A 33 -25.09 -17.77 -11.85
CA LEU A 33 -26.22 -17.41 -10.99
C LEU A 33 -26.00 -18.09 -9.62
N ALA A 34 -25.14 -17.52 -8.79
CA ALA A 34 -25.15 -17.77 -7.37
C ALA A 34 -26.43 -17.12 -6.81
N PRO A 35 -27.12 -17.74 -5.84
CA PRO A 35 -28.25 -17.10 -5.22
C PRO A 35 -27.82 -15.76 -4.64
N GLN A 36 -28.61 -14.71 -4.92
CA GLN A 36 -28.43 -13.36 -4.43
C GLN A 36 -28.26 -13.41 -2.90
N ARG A 37 -27.02 -13.20 -2.40
CA ARG A 37 -26.69 -13.22 -0.98
C ARG A 37 -26.85 -11.85 -0.33
N TYR A 38 -27.02 -10.80 -1.12
CA TYR A 38 -26.79 -9.43 -0.71
C TYR A 38 -28.08 -8.59 -0.81
N SER A 39 -28.26 -7.68 0.15
CA SER A 39 -29.34 -6.70 0.12
C SER A 39 -28.92 -5.51 -0.72
N ASP A 40 -29.69 -5.14 -1.73
CA ASP A 40 -29.41 -3.99 -2.62
C ASP A 40 -29.37 -2.62 -1.90
N ASP A 41 -29.78 -2.57 -0.64
CA ASP A 41 -29.85 -1.34 0.17
C ASP A 41 -28.59 -1.05 1.00
N MET A 42 -27.60 -1.97 1.03
CA MET A 42 -26.38 -1.75 1.81
C MET A 42 -25.35 -0.91 1.04
N PRO A 43 -24.67 0.05 1.70
CA PRO A 43 -23.64 0.85 1.05
C PRO A 43 -22.39 0.01 0.75
N SER A 44 -21.83 0.14 -0.44
CA SER A 44 -20.51 -0.44 -0.76
C SER A 44 -19.38 0.33 -0.10
N VAL A 45 -18.21 -0.31 -0.01
CA VAL A 45 -16.95 0.29 0.41
C VAL A 45 -15.97 0.26 -0.75
N ILE A 46 -15.44 1.41 -1.11
CA ILE A 46 -14.38 1.57 -2.12
C ILE A 46 -13.13 2.05 -1.38
N VAL A 47 -12.07 1.25 -1.37
CA VAL A 47 -10.78 1.58 -0.77
C VAL A 47 -9.76 1.76 -1.88
N LEU A 48 -9.23 2.96 -2.03
CA LEU A 48 -8.18 3.31 -2.97
C LEU A 48 -6.89 3.56 -2.20
N ILE A 49 -5.85 2.79 -2.48
CA ILE A 49 -4.52 2.97 -1.91
C ILE A 49 -3.58 3.51 -2.98
N PHE A 50 -2.88 4.59 -2.68
CA PHE A 50 -1.79 5.12 -3.48
C PHE A 50 -0.48 4.78 -2.75
N ASP A 51 0.30 3.87 -3.34
CA ASP A 51 1.50 3.29 -2.71
C ASP A 51 2.57 4.36 -2.47
N ALA A 52 3.14 4.38 -1.27
CA ALA A 52 4.19 5.33 -0.87
C ALA A 52 3.77 6.82 -0.95
N TRP A 53 2.50 7.13 -0.67
CA TRP A 53 1.97 8.50 -0.76
C TRP A 53 2.12 9.27 0.55
N SER A 54 3.07 10.20 0.58
CA SER A 54 3.39 10.99 1.76
C SER A 54 2.52 12.25 1.88
N ALA A 55 1.90 12.48 3.03
CA ALA A 55 1.21 13.73 3.35
C ALA A 55 2.16 14.94 3.32
N LYS A 56 3.45 14.74 3.67
CA LYS A 56 4.48 15.79 3.69
C LYS A 56 4.88 16.31 2.30
N ASN A 57 4.39 15.69 1.22
CA ASN A 57 4.58 16.15 -0.16
C ASN A 57 3.28 16.63 -0.82
N MET A 58 2.23 16.87 -0.03
CA MET A 58 0.93 17.36 -0.55
C MET A 58 0.61 18.76 -0.08
N ASN A 59 0.19 19.61 -1.02
CA ASN A 59 -0.28 20.97 -0.73
C ASN A 59 -1.47 20.99 0.24
N LEU A 60 -2.35 19.99 0.19
CA LEU A 60 -3.47 19.80 1.13
C LEU A 60 -3.03 19.75 2.60
N TYR A 61 -1.82 19.25 2.88
CA TYR A 61 -1.23 19.14 4.23
C TYR A 61 -0.13 20.19 4.48
N GLY A 62 -0.11 21.27 3.70
CA GLY A 62 0.79 22.40 3.92
C GLY A 62 2.14 22.32 3.20
N TYR A 63 2.34 21.37 2.28
CA TYR A 63 3.53 21.36 1.44
C TYR A 63 3.57 22.59 0.53
N PRO A 64 4.72 23.27 0.38
CA PRO A 64 4.77 24.56 -0.33
C PRO A 64 4.58 24.47 -1.85
N LEU A 65 4.69 23.26 -2.43
CA LEU A 65 4.45 23.04 -3.85
C LEU A 65 3.04 22.49 -4.09
N GLN A 66 2.44 22.90 -5.19
CA GLN A 66 1.13 22.41 -5.66
C GLN A 66 1.32 21.08 -6.39
N THR A 67 1.47 20.00 -5.64
CA THR A 67 1.75 18.65 -6.18
C THR A 67 0.50 17.89 -6.59
N MET A 68 -0.66 18.18 -5.98
CA MET A 68 -1.95 17.54 -6.30
C MET A 68 -3.11 18.53 -6.31
N PRO A 69 -3.10 19.55 -7.21
CA PRO A 69 -4.10 20.63 -7.21
C PRO A 69 -5.50 20.18 -7.65
N ASN A 70 -5.63 19.12 -8.46
CA ASN A 70 -6.93 18.58 -8.84
C ASN A 70 -7.56 17.79 -7.69
N PHE A 71 -6.74 17.01 -6.98
CA PHE A 71 -7.16 16.27 -5.80
C PHE A 71 -7.65 17.22 -4.69
N GLU A 72 -6.99 18.36 -4.48
CA GLU A 72 -7.42 19.38 -3.52
C GLU A 72 -8.85 19.91 -3.81
N ARG A 73 -9.22 20.01 -5.08
CA ARG A 73 -10.60 20.37 -5.47
C ARG A 73 -11.60 19.24 -5.25
N PHE A 74 -11.15 17.99 -5.36
CA PHE A 74 -12.02 16.85 -5.09
C PHE A 74 -12.43 16.79 -3.62
N VAL A 75 -11.53 17.09 -2.68
CA VAL A 75 -11.79 16.96 -1.23
C VAL A 75 -12.74 17.98 -0.64
N GLU A 76 -13.23 18.95 -1.41
CA GLU A 76 -14.20 19.96 -0.97
C GLU A 76 -15.56 19.40 -0.47
N LYS A 77 -15.80 18.11 -0.71
CA LYS A 77 -17.01 17.40 -0.27
C LYS A 77 -16.68 16.06 0.42
N THR A 78 -15.59 16.02 1.13
CA THR A 78 -15.10 14.83 1.84
C THR A 78 -14.66 15.19 3.25
N THR A 79 -14.37 14.19 4.05
CA THR A 79 -13.71 14.34 5.35
C THR A 79 -12.21 14.17 5.17
N VAL A 80 -11.43 15.18 5.56
CA VAL A 80 -9.96 15.19 5.50
C VAL A 80 -9.41 14.95 6.91
N TYR A 81 -8.59 13.92 7.07
CA TYR A 81 -7.91 13.63 8.34
C TYR A 81 -6.49 14.18 8.28
N HIS A 82 -6.22 15.23 9.08
CA HIS A 82 -4.96 15.96 9.02
C HIS A 82 -3.81 15.23 9.73
N ASN A 83 -4.10 14.32 10.64
CA ASN A 83 -3.11 13.58 11.42
C ASN A 83 -3.39 12.07 11.34
N HIS A 84 -3.27 11.51 10.13
CA HIS A 84 -3.42 10.08 9.92
C HIS A 84 -2.06 9.40 9.72
N TYR A 85 -1.85 8.27 10.39
CA TYR A 85 -0.56 7.59 10.40
C TYR A 85 -0.69 6.14 9.94
N SER A 86 0.23 5.73 9.07
CA SER A 86 0.43 4.32 8.75
C SER A 86 0.90 3.57 10.00
N ALA A 87 0.52 2.30 10.11
CA ALA A 87 0.99 1.43 11.18
C ALA A 87 2.32 0.72 10.85
N GLY A 88 2.75 0.76 9.58
CA GLY A 88 4.01 0.21 9.10
C GLY A 88 4.77 1.20 8.24
N SER A 89 6.06 0.97 8.02
CA SER A 89 6.96 1.88 7.28
C SER A 89 7.18 1.46 5.81
N PHE A 90 6.58 0.37 5.37
CA PHE A 90 6.66 -0.13 3.99
C PHE A 90 5.42 -1.01 3.69
N THR A 91 5.24 -1.42 2.43
CA THR A 91 4.01 -2.03 1.91
C THR A 91 3.49 -3.19 2.76
N ILE A 92 4.33 -4.15 3.15
CA ILE A 92 3.86 -5.36 3.85
C ILE A 92 3.17 -5.04 5.18
N PRO A 93 3.81 -4.38 6.16
CA PRO A 93 3.14 -4.08 7.43
C PRO A 93 2.04 -3.02 7.30
N GLY A 94 2.20 -2.03 6.42
CA GLY A 94 1.20 -0.98 6.19
C GLY A 94 -0.10 -1.56 5.63
N THR A 95 -0.01 -2.33 4.54
CA THR A 95 -1.16 -3.01 3.92
C THR A 95 -1.81 -4.01 4.87
N ALA A 96 -1.02 -4.86 5.55
CA ALA A 96 -1.56 -5.83 6.49
C ALA A 96 -2.34 -5.14 7.62
N SER A 97 -1.81 -4.06 8.18
CA SER A 97 -2.48 -3.31 9.25
C SER A 97 -3.80 -2.68 8.79
N LEU A 98 -3.81 -2.09 7.59
CA LEU A 98 -5.01 -1.51 7.00
C LEU A 98 -6.10 -2.55 6.76
N LEU A 99 -5.73 -3.72 6.22
CA LEU A 99 -6.69 -4.78 5.90
C LEU A 99 -7.19 -5.53 7.13
N THR A 100 -6.37 -5.68 8.19
CA THR A 100 -6.72 -6.48 9.38
C THR A 100 -7.21 -5.66 10.57
N GLY A 101 -6.90 -4.36 10.65
CA GLY A 101 -7.12 -3.55 11.84
C GLY A 101 -6.19 -3.92 13.00
N LEU A 102 -5.08 -4.60 12.73
CA LEU A 102 -4.08 -5.03 13.70
C LEU A 102 -2.75 -4.29 13.47
N TYR A 103 -1.99 -4.08 14.54
CA TYR A 103 -0.61 -3.59 14.41
C TYR A 103 0.36 -4.70 13.97
N PRO A 104 1.54 -4.34 13.43
CA PRO A 104 2.54 -5.30 12.96
C PRO A 104 3.00 -6.31 14.03
N TRP A 105 3.05 -5.93 15.29
CA TRP A 105 3.36 -6.86 16.38
C TRP A 105 2.32 -7.97 16.60
N SER A 106 1.06 -7.77 16.18
CA SER A 106 -0.02 -8.75 16.28
C SER A 106 -0.13 -9.57 14.99
N HIS A 107 -0.29 -8.95 13.83
CA HIS A 107 -0.44 -9.69 12.57
C HIS A 107 0.87 -10.30 12.05
N ARG A 108 2.04 -9.87 12.53
CA ARG A 108 3.40 -10.40 12.26
C ARG A 108 3.86 -10.36 10.79
N ALA A 109 3.12 -9.71 9.91
CA ALA A 109 3.53 -9.44 8.53
C ALA A 109 4.45 -8.23 8.51
N PHE A 110 5.75 -8.42 8.73
CA PHE A 110 6.75 -7.35 8.76
C PHE A 110 8.09 -7.75 8.14
N THR A 111 8.21 -8.98 7.60
CA THR A 111 9.45 -9.41 6.93
C THR A 111 9.36 -9.27 5.43
N LEU A 112 10.44 -8.79 4.81
CA LEU A 112 10.59 -8.84 3.36
C LEU A 112 10.75 -10.32 2.97
N GLY A 113 9.85 -10.85 2.16
CA GLY A 113 10.06 -12.13 1.51
C GLY A 113 9.35 -13.36 2.04
N ALA A 114 8.80 -13.36 3.25
CA ALA A 114 8.07 -14.53 3.77
C ALA A 114 6.79 -14.12 4.54
N GLY A 115 6.21 -12.99 4.20
CA GLY A 115 5.47 -12.32 5.19
C GLY A 115 4.02 -12.03 4.89
N GLY A 116 3.20 -13.02 4.80
CA GLY A 116 1.77 -12.82 5.07
C GLY A 116 1.50 -12.64 6.57
N VAL A 117 0.25 -12.35 6.93
CA VAL A 117 -0.20 -12.40 8.32
C VAL A 117 -0.09 -13.82 8.85
N VAL A 118 0.19 -13.97 10.15
CA VAL A 118 0.25 -15.29 10.77
C VAL A 118 -1.09 -16.01 10.68
N LYS A 119 -1.05 -17.33 10.69
CA LYS A 119 -2.21 -18.19 10.41
C LYS A 119 -3.43 -17.85 11.28
N GLU A 120 -3.21 -17.46 12.51
CA GLU A 120 -4.25 -17.08 13.48
C GLU A 120 -5.06 -15.86 13.04
N HIS A 121 -4.52 -15.02 12.15
CA HIS A 121 -5.12 -13.78 11.69
C HIS A 121 -5.52 -13.77 10.20
N VAL A 122 -5.38 -14.90 9.49
CA VAL A 122 -5.76 -14.98 8.07
C VAL A 122 -7.25 -14.66 7.85
N ASP A 123 -8.09 -15.03 8.81
CA ASP A 123 -9.54 -14.78 8.78
C ASP A 123 -9.93 -13.44 9.43
N HIS A 124 -8.97 -12.69 9.95
CA HIS A 124 -9.15 -11.41 10.60
C HIS A 124 -8.82 -10.26 9.64
N GLN A 125 -9.67 -10.02 8.65
CA GLN A 125 -9.42 -9.03 7.61
C GLN A 125 -10.72 -8.51 6.98
N ILE A 126 -10.66 -7.42 6.23
CA ILE A 126 -11.81 -6.70 5.73
C ILE A 126 -12.76 -7.56 4.86
N PHE A 127 -12.24 -8.41 4.00
CA PHE A 127 -13.07 -9.24 3.13
C PHE A 127 -13.86 -10.28 3.94
N SER A 128 -13.27 -10.88 4.98
CA SER A 128 -13.97 -11.81 5.85
C SER A 128 -15.05 -11.13 6.69
N VAL A 129 -14.80 -9.90 7.16
CA VAL A 129 -15.79 -9.11 7.93
C VAL A 129 -17.06 -8.84 7.11
N PHE A 130 -16.92 -8.59 5.83
CA PHE A 130 -18.02 -8.24 4.94
C PHE A 130 -18.53 -9.41 4.08
N HIS A 131 -17.97 -10.62 4.22
CA HIS A 131 -18.22 -11.77 3.35
C HIS A 131 -19.71 -12.15 3.22
N ASP A 132 -20.47 -12.06 4.31
CA ASP A 132 -21.90 -12.46 4.32
C ASP A 132 -22.85 -11.39 3.74
N SER A 133 -22.36 -10.17 3.53
CA SER A 133 -23.19 -9.02 3.16
C SER A 133 -22.73 -8.30 1.89
N HIS A 134 -21.48 -8.47 1.48
CA HIS A 134 -20.87 -7.75 0.37
C HIS A 134 -20.05 -8.68 -0.51
N ARG A 135 -20.07 -8.42 -1.80
CA ARG A 135 -19.13 -9.03 -2.72
C ARG A 135 -17.77 -8.40 -2.57
N SER A 136 -16.71 -9.20 -2.54
CA SER A 136 -15.35 -8.72 -2.39
C SER A 136 -14.60 -8.71 -3.72
N LEU A 137 -13.91 -7.58 -3.99
CA LEU A 137 -13.06 -7.39 -5.16
C LEU A 137 -11.72 -6.81 -4.73
N GLY A 138 -10.64 -7.47 -5.12
CA GLY A 138 -9.28 -7.06 -4.82
C GLY A 138 -8.43 -6.90 -6.07
N TYR A 139 -7.70 -5.78 -6.14
CA TYR A 139 -6.65 -5.50 -7.11
C TYR A 139 -5.46 -4.85 -6.42
N SER A 140 -4.26 -5.28 -6.75
CA SER A 140 -3.03 -4.57 -6.37
C SER A 140 -1.98 -4.67 -7.47
N GLN A 141 -1.41 -3.52 -7.86
CA GLN A 141 -0.21 -3.51 -8.70
C GLN A 141 1.05 -3.89 -7.92
N ASN A 142 1.11 -3.55 -6.63
CA ASN A 142 2.24 -3.94 -5.79
C ASN A 142 2.13 -5.42 -5.41
N LYS A 143 3.12 -6.22 -5.79
CA LYS A 143 3.12 -7.67 -5.58
C LYS A 143 3.15 -8.08 -4.12
N TYR A 144 3.73 -7.26 -3.24
CA TYR A 144 3.70 -7.51 -1.80
C TYR A 144 2.28 -7.35 -1.24
N SER A 145 1.57 -6.32 -1.67
CA SER A 145 0.16 -6.14 -1.33
C SER A 145 -0.73 -7.18 -2.01
N ASP A 146 -0.46 -7.54 -3.28
CA ASP A 146 -1.19 -8.58 -4.03
C ASP A 146 -1.10 -9.96 -3.33
N SER A 147 0.02 -10.24 -2.65
CA SER A 147 0.18 -11.48 -1.89
C SER A 147 -0.86 -11.66 -0.78
N PHE A 148 -1.35 -10.57 -0.18
CA PHE A 148 -2.44 -10.64 0.79
C PHE A 148 -3.76 -11.03 0.15
N LEU A 149 -4.04 -10.57 -1.07
CA LEU A 149 -5.23 -10.98 -1.82
C LEU A 149 -5.21 -12.49 -2.11
N TYR A 150 -4.04 -13.07 -2.38
CA TYR A 150 -3.90 -14.53 -2.46
C TYR A 150 -4.08 -15.21 -1.10
N GLN A 151 -3.47 -14.67 -0.04
CA GLN A 151 -3.57 -15.26 1.30
C GLN A 151 -5.01 -15.26 1.81
N PHE A 152 -5.77 -14.20 1.51
CA PHE A 152 -7.18 -14.03 1.89
C PHE A 152 -8.14 -14.60 0.84
N GLY A 153 -7.64 -15.34 -0.14
CA GLY A 153 -8.35 -15.75 -1.35
C GLY A 153 -9.65 -16.52 -1.15
N LYS A 154 -9.87 -17.14 0.02
CA LYS A 154 -11.15 -17.77 0.34
C LYS A 154 -12.29 -16.76 0.56
N ASP A 155 -11.96 -15.53 0.95
CA ASP A 155 -12.90 -14.45 1.26
C ASP A 155 -12.90 -13.36 0.15
N VAL A 156 -12.05 -13.50 -0.89
CA VAL A 156 -11.98 -12.60 -2.06
C VAL A 156 -12.70 -13.22 -3.24
N ASP A 157 -13.92 -12.76 -3.54
CA ASP A 157 -14.75 -13.32 -4.65
C ASP A 157 -14.13 -13.05 -6.02
N THR A 158 -13.53 -11.89 -6.20
CA THR A 158 -12.89 -11.50 -7.46
C THR A 158 -11.50 -10.93 -7.20
N HIS A 159 -10.47 -11.70 -7.54
CA HIS A 159 -9.09 -11.24 -7.53
C HIS A 159 -8.69 -10.84 -8.95
N ILE A 160 -8.49 -9.54 -9.17
CA ILE A 160 -8.02 -9.00 -10.45
C ILE A 160 -6.48 -9.13 -10.46
N SER A 161 -5.92 -9.69 -11.52
CA SER A 161 -4.46 -9.84 -11.66
C SER A 161 -3.75 -8.49 -11.55
N SER A 162 -2.61 -8.44 -10.88
CA SER A 162 -1.76 -7.24 -10.72
C SER A 162 -1.43 -6.54 -12.05
N SER A 163 -1.35 -7.30 -13.14
CA SER A 163 -1.07 -6.79 -14.48
C SER A 163 -2.31 -6.47 -15.33
N ALA A 164 -3.53 -6.57 -14.76
CA ALA A 164 -4.76 -6.39 -15.54
C ALA A 164 -4.92 -4.98 -16.13
N PHE A 165 -4.40 -3.97 -15.43
CA PHE A 165 -4.44 -2.56 -15.85
C PHE A 165 -3.12 -2.08 -16.49
N ASN A 166 -2.18 -3.00 -16.72
CA ASN A 166 -0.92 -2.67 -17.36
C ASN A 166 -1.10 -2.57 -18.87
N TYR A 167 -0.25 -1.76 -19.49
CA TYR A 167 -0.19 -1.48 -20.92
C TYR A 167 -0.28 -2.74 -21.80
N GLU A 168 0.32 -3.84 -21.38
CA GLU A 168 0.23 -5.11 -22.08
C GLU A 168 -0.62 -6.12 -21.30
N ARG A 169 -1.93 -6.11 -21.51
CA ARG A 169 -2.86 -7.09 -20.92
C ARG A 169 -2.61 -8.55 -21.37
N ARG A 170 -1.67 -8.79 -22.32
CA ARG A 170 -1.42 -10.10 -22.97
C ARG A 170 -0.03 -10.65 -22.68
N MET A 171 0.42 -10.60 -21.46
CA MET A 171 1.71 -11.19 -21.11
C MET A 171 1.64 -12.72 -21.01
N LEU A 172 2.72 -13.42 -21.41
CA LEU A 172 2.80 -14.89 -21.38
C LEU A 172 2.53 -15.46 -19.97
N TYR A 173 2.89 -14.77 -18.92
CA TYR A 173 2.64 -15.22 -17.54
C TYR A 173 1.19 -14.98 -17.06
N ASN A 174 0.40 -14.18 -17.77
CA ASN A 174 -1.04 -14.03 -17.52
C ASN A 174 -1.86 -15.11 -18.20
N LEU A 175 -1.24 -15.96 -19.00
CA LEU A 175 -1.89 -17.14 -19.52
C LEU A 175 -2.21 -18.08 -18.36
N SER A 176 -3.45 -18.58 -18.32
CA SER A 176 -3.91 -19.52 -17.28
C SER A 176 -3.01 -20.75 -17.10
N LEU A 177 -2.33 -21.19 -18.17
CA LEU A 177 -1.37 -22.30 -18.16
C LEU A 177 -0.06 -22.01 -17.40
N PHE A 178 0.32 -20.73 -17.23
CA PHE A 178 1.61 -20.33 -16.67
C PHE A 178 1.45 -19.38 -15.47
N LYS A 179 0.25 -19.26 -14.92
CA LYS A 179 -0.05 -18.36 -13.82
C LYS A 179 0.89 -18.58 -12.62
N ASN A 180 1.12 -19.83 -12.27
CA ASN A 180 1.98 -20.19 -11.13
C ASN A 180 3.47 -20.02 -11.46
N ASP A 181 3.89 -20.26 -12.72
CA ASP A 181 5.27 -20.08 -13.16
C ASP A 181 5.70 -18.62 -13.10
N GLY A 182 4.84 -17.69 -13.49
CA GLY A 182 5.10 -16.25 -13.39
C GLY A 182 5.31 -15.81 -11.95
N GLN A 183 4.48 -16.29 -11.04
CA GLN A 183 4.54 -15.99 -9.62
C GLN A 183 5.81 -16.53 -8.95
N VAL A 184 6.17 -17.80 -9.22
CA VAL A 184 7.41 -18.41 -8.73
C VAL A 184 8.64 -17.73 -9.32
N ALA A 185 8.61 -17.35 -10.61
CA ALA A 185 9.70 -16.64 -11.26
C ALA A 185 9.96 -15.28 -10.61
N PHE A 186 8.90 -14.54 -10.29
CA PHE A 186 8.99 -13.27 -9.59
C PHE A 186 9.59 -13.45 -8.20
N SER A 187 9.01 -14.34 -7.38
CA SER A 187 9.49 -14.58 -6.02
C SER A 187 10.92 -15.11 -5.95
N SER A 188 11.33 -15.97 -6.89
CA SER A 188 12.71 -16.48 -6.94
C SER A 188 13.75 -15.45 -7.37
N LEU A 189 13.33 -14.37 -8.05
CA LEU A 189 14.22 -13.27 -8.45
C LEU A 189 14.46 -12.28 -7.32
N ASP A 190 13.51 -12.18 -6.39
CA ASP A 190 13.55 -11.23 -5.27
C ASP A 190 13.82 -11.91 -3.91
N ASP A 191 14.31 -13.16 -3.91
CA ASP A 191 14.46 -14.02 -2.71
C ASP A 191 13.15 -14.23 -1.92
N ASN A 192 12.00 -13.97 -2.55
CA ASN A 192 10.69 -14.02 -1.92
C ASN A 192 9.94 -15.28 -2.34
N VAL A 193 10.12 -16.36 -1.60
CA VAL A 193 9.29 -17.55 -1.77
C VAL A 193 8.03 -17.39 -0.91
N PHE A 194 6.94 -16.96 -1.54
CA PHE A 194 5.64 -16.96 -0.86
C PHE A 194 5.21 -18.41 -0.61
N GLN A 195 5.19 -18.82 0.63
CA GLN A 195 4.57 -20.08 1.04
C GLN A 195 3.04 -19.91 0.98
N THR A 196 2.47 -20.06 -0.21
CA THR A 196 1.06 -20.37 -0.32
C THR A 196 0.88 -21.85 0.00
N GLY A 197 0.01 -22.15 0.94
CA GLY A 197 -0.05 -23.43 1.63
C GLY A 197 -0.52 -24.67 0.86
N GLU A 198 -0.53 -24.68 -0.47
CA GLU A 198 -0.78 -25.87 -1.30
C GLU A 198 0.09 -25.84 -2.53
N GLY A 199 0.76 -26.95 -2.80
CA GLY A 199 1.81 -27.08 -3.82
C GLY A 199 1.40 -26.62 -5.20
N TYR A 200 2.11 -25.63 -5.71
CA TYR A 200 1.98 -25.17 -7.09
C TYR A 200 2.97 -25.93 -7.99
N ASP A 201 2.44 -26.52 -9.04
CA ASP A 201 3.25 -27.04 -10.13
C ASP A 201 3.78 -25.85 -10.94
N ALA A 202 5.03 -25.46 -10.74
CA ALA A 202 5.69 -24.37 -11.42
C ALA A 202 7.02 -24.78 -12.02
N SER A 203 7.41 -24.12 -13.13
CA SER A 203 8.65 -24.35 -13.82
C SER A 203 9.69 -23.25 -13.55
N LEU A 204 10.73 -23.55 -12.79
CA LEU A 204 11.84 -22.61 -12.57
C LEU A 204 12.60 -22.23 -13.84
N PHE A 205 12.45 -22.99 -14.92
CA PHE A 205 13.07 -22.69 -16.22
C PHE A 205 12.37 -21.53 -16.95
N PHE A 206 11.08 -21.33 -16.72
CA PHE A 206 10.32 -20.28 -17.40
C PHE A 206 10.72 -18.87 -16.93
N GLY A 207 11.11 -18.70 -15.67
CA GLY A 207 11.51 -17.42 -15.11
C GLY A 207 12.66 -16.72 -15.84
N PRO A 208 13.82 -17.36 -16.07
CA PRO A 208 14.91 -16.77 -16.83
C PRO A 208 14.53 -16.38 -18.26
N VAL A 209 13.70 -17.17 -18.93
CA VAL A 209 13.21 -16.86 -20.29
C VAL A 209 12.31 -15.64 -20.28
N LEU A 210 11.40 -15.57 -19.31
CA LEU A 210 10.51 -14.43 -19.12
C LEU A 210 11.30 -13.16 -18.82
N ARG A 211 12.33 -13.23 -17.98
CA ARG A 211 13.21 -12.08 -17.68
C ARG A 211 13.90 -11.54 -18.93
N LEU A 212 14.46 -12.40 -19.75
CA LEU A 212 15.08 -11.99 -21.02
C LEU A 212 14.07 -11.35 -21.98
N PHE A 213 12.87 -11.90 -22.05
CA PHE A 213 11.78 -11.34 -22.85
C PHE A 213 11.35 -9.96 -22.32
N ASN A 214 11.21 -9.81 -21.01
CA ASN A 214 10.86 -8.54 -20.37
C ASN A 214 11.92 -7.46 -20.62
N LEU A 215 13.21 -7.78 -20.48
CA LEU A 215 14.31 -6.86 -20.80
C LEU A 215 14.32 -6.37 -22.26
N PHE A 216 13.98 -7.26 -23.20
CA PHE A 216 13.84 -6.87 -24.61
C PHE A 216 12.64 -5.95 -24.83
N ARG A 217 11.52 -6.30 -24.24
CA ARG A 217 10.26 -5.55 -24.32
C ARG A 217 10.38 -4.17 -23.69
N GLU A 218 10.99 -4.04 -22.52
CA GLU A 218 11.27 -2.78 -21.83
C GLU A 218 11.96 -1.79 -22.79
N ARG A 219 12.99 -2.23 -23.49
CA ARG A 219 13.70 -1.39 -24.48
C ARG A 219 12.81 -0.96 -25.65
N VAL A 220 11.85 -1.77 -26.05
CA VAL A 220 10.90 -1.44 -27.13
C VAL A 220 9.87 -0.45 -26.63
N ASN A 221 9.31 -0.68 -25.43
CA ASN A 221 8.32 0.18 -24.82
C ASN A 221 8.89 1.56 -24.47
N ASP A 222 10.08 1.62 -23.89
CA ASP A 222 10.75 2.89 -23.60
C ASP A 222 10.93 3.75 -24.87
N ARG A 223 11.18 3.11 -26.02
CA ARG A 223 11.27 3.84 -27.28
C ARG A 223 9.92 4.30 -27.81
N ALA A 224 8.88 3.49 -27.66
CA ALA A 224 7.54 3.81 -28.15
C ALA A 224 6.89 4.96 -27.35
N TYR A 225 7.12 5.00 -26.04
CA TYR A 225 6.54 6.00 -25.15
C TYR A 225 7.50 7.09 -24.70
N LYS A 226 8.68 7.20 -25.31
CA LYS A 226 9.71 8.18 -24.92
C LYS A 226 9.23 9.64 -25.00
N SER A 227 8.27 9.94 -25.86
CA SER A 227 7.70 11.29 -25.96
C SER A 227 6.74 11.62 -24.81
N GLU A 228 6.17 10.63 -24.16
CA GLU A 228 5.25 10.79 -23.04
C GLU A 228 5.94 10.57 -21.70
N TYR A 229 6.84 9.60 -21.65
CA TYR A 229 7.66 9.27 -20.47
C TYR A 229 9.15 9.35 -20.81
N PRO A 230 9.75 10.55 -20.76
CA PRO A 230 11.13 10.77 -21.21
C PRO A 230 12.18 10.00 -20.40
N GLN A 231 11.83 9.63 -19.17
CA GLN A 231 12.68 8.88 -18.25
C GLN A 231 12.38 7.37 -18.23
N GLY A 232 11.50 6.88 -19.13
CA GLY A 232 10.99 5.52 -19.18
C GLY A 232 9.63 5.36 -18.47
N LEU A 233 8.96 4.25 -18.74
CA LEU A 233 7.65 3.95 -18.13
C LEU A 233 7.77 3.73 -16.61
N PRO A 234 6.71 4.07 -15.84
CA PRO A 234 6.62 3.67 -14.44
C PRO A 234 6.71 2.13 -14.35
N ASP A 235 7.47 1.65 -13.39
CA ASP A 235 7.84 0.24 -13.20
C ASP A 235 8.50 -0.42 -14.42
N SER A 236 9.70 -0.93 -14.24
CA SER A 236 10.47 -1.60 -15.30
C SER A 236 10.09 -3.07 -15.47
N THR A 237 9.53 -3.71 -14.45
CA THR A 237 9.14 -5.13 -14.47
C THR A 237 7.74 -5.35 -15.02
N GLU A 238 6.82 -4.49 -14.66
CA GLU A 238 5.42 -4.50 -15.10
C GLU A 238 4.99 -3.12 -15.58
N PRO A 239 5.51 -2.65 -16.73
CA PRO A 239 5.28 -1.29 -17.19
C PRO A 239 3.79 -1.01 -17.44
N PHE A 240 3.37 0.19 -17.06
CA PHE A 240 2.01 0.67 -17.22
C PHE A 240 2.00 2.13 -17.68
N LEU A 241 0.87 2.56 -18.22
CA LEU A 241 0.55 3.96 -18.42
C LEU A 241 -0.38 4.41 -17.30
N LEU A 242 -0.21 5.62 -16.80
CA LEU A 242 -1.10 6.18 -15.78
C LEU A 242 -2.57 6.23 -16.27
N SER A 243 -2.76 6.54 -17.55
CA SER A 243 -4.06 6.54 -18.21
C SER A 243 -4.72 5.16 -18.24
N ASP A 244 -3.99 4.10 -18.62
CA ASP A 244 -4.52 2.74 -18.69
C ASP A 244 -4.92 2.21 -17.31
N LEU A 245 -4.12 2.58 -16.28
CA LEU A 245 -4.41 2.24 -14.90
C LEU A 245 -5.73 2.84 -14.42
N VAL A 246 -5.94 4.11 -14.72
CA VAL A 246 -7.18 4.84 -14.37
C VAL A 246 -8.37 4.29 -15.18
N ASP A 247 -8.21 4.03 -16.48
CA ASP A 247 -9.26 3.46 -17.32
C ASP A 247 -9.69 2.08 -16.83
N GLY A 248 -8.74 1.22 -16.45
CA GLY A 248 -9.03 -0.10 -15.87
C GLY A 248 -9.78 -0.02 -14.53
N ALA A 249 -9.43 0.95 -13.69
CA ALA A 249 -10.13 1.20 -12.44
C ALA A 249 -11.58 1.70 -12.68
N ILE A 250 -11.77 2.63 -13.61
CA ILE A 250 -13.10 3.13 -14.01
C ILE A 250 -13.96 1.98 -14.55
N GLU A 251 -13.43 1.16 -15.47
CA GLU A 251 -14.14 0.00 -16.02
C GLU A 251 -14.58 -0.98 -14.92
N THR A 252 -13.67 -1.24 -13.96
CA THR A 252 -13.95 -2.12 -12.83
C THR A 252 -15.08 -1.58 -11.96
N LEU A 253 -15.01 -0.30 -11.57
CA LEU A 253 -16.01 0.32 -10.69
C LEU A 253 -17.36 0.53 -11.39
N ALA A 254 -17.35 0.79 -12.71
CA ALA A 254 -18.58 0.87 -13.51
C ALA A 254 -19.32 -0.48 -13.60
N GLY A 255 -18.60 -1.58 -13.44
CA GLY A 255 -19.17 -2.94 -13.45
C GLY A 255 -19.77 -3.40 -12.12
N LEU A 256 -19.68 -2.62 -11.05
CA LEU A 256 -20.22 -2.98 -9.73
C LEU A 256 -21.76 -2.86 -9.75
N THR A 257 -22.45 -3.97 -9.50
CA THR A 257 -23.90 -4.06 -9.52
C THR A 257 -24.52 -4.47 -8.19
N GLU A 258 -23.69 -4.90 -7.24
CA GLU A 258 -24.08 -5.40 -5.92
C GLU A 258 -23.29 -4.67 -4.83
N PRO A 259 -23.78 -4.63 -3.58
CA PRO A 259 -22.96 -4.13 -2.48
C PRO A 259 -21.61 -4.84 -2.44
N SER A 260 -20.53 -4.06 -2.41
CA SER A 260 -19.19 -4.61 -2.54
C SER A 260 -18.19 -3.96 -1.59
N VAL A 261 -17.18 -4.73 -1.20
CA VAL A 261 -15.92 -4.22 -0.67
C VAL A 261 -14.89 -4.31 -1.79
N THR A 262 -14.53 -3.17 -2.34
CA THR A 262 -13.60 -3.05 -3.45
C THR A 262 -12.30 -2.43 -2.96
N TYR A 263 -11.20 -3.18 -3.05
CA TYR A 263 -9.86 -2.74 -2.70
C TYR A 263 -9.02 -2.59 -3.95
N LEU A 264 -8.58 -1.38 -4.26
CA LEU A 264 -7.72 -1.06 -5.39
C LEU A 264 -6.44 -0.40 -4.89
N HIS A 265 -5.30 -1.08 -5.04
CA HIS A 265 -3.98 -0.60 -4.64
C HIS A 265 -3.16 -0.27 -5.88
N PHE A 266 -2.92 1.01 -6.11
CA PHE A 266 -2.20 1.57 -7.24
C PHE A 266 -0.73 1.80 -6.88
N HIS A 267 0.17 1.47 -7.80
CA HIS A 267 1.60 1.67 -7.62
C HIS A 267 2.02 3.15 -7.53
N PRO A 268 1.45 4.10 -8.31
CA PRO A 268 1.78 5.51 -8.12
C PRO A 268 1.36 6.03 -6.72
N PRO A 269 2.23 6.89 -6.11
CA PRO A 269 3.48 7.47 -6.59
C PRO A 269 4.77 6.75 -6.19
N HIS A 270 4.74 5.45 -5.86
CA HIS A 270 5.91 4.62 -5.51
C HIS A 270 7.03 4.71 -6.56
N HIS A 271 8.29 4.52 -6.11
CA HIS A 271 9.45 4.41 -6.99
C HIS A 271 9.28 3.30 -8.06
N PRO A 272 9.76 3.50 -9.32
CA PRO A 272 10.54 4.63 -9.82
C PRO A 272 9.66 5.83 -10.15
N TYR A 273 10.08 7.02 -9.73
CA TYR A 273 9.35 8.26 -9.99
C TYR A 273 9.54 8.67 -11.45
N ARG A 274 8.52 8.42 -12.26
CA ARG A 274 8.53 8.62 -13.72
C ARG A 274 7.44 9.60 -14.14
N PRO A 275 7.67 10.92 -13.96
CA PRO A 275 6.71 11.92 -14.41
C PRO A 275 6.54 11.86 -15.93
N THR A 276 5.35 12.22 -16.40
CA THR A 276 5.10 12.44 -17.82
C THR A 276 5.88 13.65 -18.32
N GLU A 277 6.08 13.75 -19.64
CA GLU A 277 6.83 14.86 -20.27
C GLU A 277 6.28 16.24 -19.87
N GLU A 278 4.96 16.36 -19.71
CA GLU A 278 4.29 17.59 -19.32
C GLU A 278 4.79 18.13 -17.98
N TYR A 279 5.06 17.25 -17.02
CA TYR A 279 5.45 17.62 -15.67
C TYR A 279 6.96 17.42 -15.38
N SER A 280 7.67 16.74 -16.25
CA SER A 280 9.12 16.49 -16.10
C SER A 280 9.89 17.81 -16.13
N GLY A 281 10.59 18.14 -15.06
CA GLY A 281 11.34 19.39 -14.88
C GLY A 281 10.48 20.61 -14.54
N SER A 282 9.16 20.45 -14.36
CA SER A 282 8.24 21.57 -14.08
C SER A 282 8.45 22.23 -12.72
N LEU A 283 8.93 21.45 -11.73
CA LEU A 283 9.19 21.93 -10.38
C LEU A 283 10.68 22.21 -10.11
N PHE A 284 11.50 22.22 -11.15
CA PHE A 284 12.93 22.47 -11.01
C PHE A 284 13.22 23.84 -10.37
N SER A 285 14.01 23.86 -9.31
CA SER A 285 14.47 25.06 -8.60
C SER A 285 13.39 25.92 -7.92
N ILE A 286 12.14 25.48 -7.84
CA ILE A 286 11.07 26.23 -7.18
C ILE A 286 11.20 26.16 -5.65
N TYR A 287 11.53 24.96 -5.13
CA TYR A 287 11.66 24.70 -3.70
C TYR A 287 12.90 23.87 -3.38
N ALA A 288 13.58 24.26 -2.32
CA ALA A 288 14.69 23.51 -1.75
C ALA A 288 14.44 23.30 -0.25
N PRO A 289 14.10 22.09 0.19
CA PRO A 289 13.95 21.80 1.61
C PRO A 289 15.27 22.03 2.34
N PRO A 290 15.26 22.34 3.64
CA PRO A 290 16.48 22.47 4.41
C PRO A 290 17.27 21.16 4.40
N GLU A 291 18.60 21.28 4.30
CA GLU A 291 19.49 20.12 4.44
C GLU A 291 19.47 19.62 5.89
N ARG A 292 19.39 18.31 6.06
CA ARG A 292 19.43 17.65 7.36
C ARG A 292 20.62 16.72 7.43
N PRO A 293 21.26 16.58 8.61
CA PRO A 293 22.33 15.60 8.80
C PRO A 293 21.84 14.19 8.48
N ASN A 294 22.72 13.37 7.91
CA ASN A 294 22.43 11.96 7.72
C ASN A 294 22.24 11.28 9.09
N HIS A 295 21.19 10.47 9.19
CA HIS A 295 20.94 9.71 10.40
C HIS A 295 21.94 8.54 10.53
N PRO A 296 22.39 8.16 11.76
CA PRO A 296 23.35 7.06 11.95
C PRO A 296 22.89 5.70 11.40
N LEU A 297 21.57 5.48 11.34
CA LEU A 297 20.98 4.25 10.76
C LEU A 297 20.71 4.36 9.26
N SER A 298 20.98 5.49 8.62
CA SER A 298 20.80 5.62 7.18
C SER A 298 21.72 4.64 6.44
N SER A 299 21.15 3.83 5.58
CA SER A 299 21.86 2.84 4.78
C SER A 299 22.53 3.44 3.55
N GLU A 300 21.93 4.48 2.97
CA GLU A 300 22.39 5.07 1.72
C GLU A 300 23.46 6.13 1.91
N GLN A 301 23.47 6.81 3.06
CA GLN A 301 24.33 7.98 3.31
C GLN A 301 24.28 8.99 2.14
N GLY A 302 23.06 9.15 1.57
CA GLY A 302 22.80 9.92 0.38
C GLY A 302 23.23 11.37 0.50
N SER A 303 23.76 11.95 -0.59
CA SER A 303 24.05 13.38 -0.60
C SER A 303 22.76 14.20 -0.70
N TYR A 304 22.80 15.41 -0.14
CA TYR A 304 21.67 16.36 -0.25
C TYR A 304 21.18 16.55 -1.70
N VAL A 305 22.11 16.63 -2.66
CA VAL A 305 21.77 16.77 -4.09
C VAL A 305 21.01 15.55 -4.61
N TYR A 306 21.40 14.35 -4.20
CA TYR A 306 20.74 13.11 -4.58
C TYR A 306 19.31 13.03 -4.00
N MET A 307 19.17 13.30 -2.71
CA MET A 307 17.87 13.32 -2.04
C MET A 307 16.92 14.37 -2.66
N ARG A 308 17.42 15.59 -2.89
CA ARG A 308 16.67 16.67 -3.52
C ARG A 308 16.19 16.33 -4.93
N ARG A 309 17.03 15.68 -5.75
CA ARG A 309 16.66 15.25 -7.10
C ARG A 309 15.54 14.22 -7.09
N ASN A 310 15.62 13.24 -6.19
CA ASN A 310 14.58 12.23 -6.06
C ASN A 310 13.28 12.81 -5.53
N ARG A 311 13.33 13.72 -4.55
CA ARG A 311 12.15 14.45 -4.08
C ARG A 311 11.48 15.21 -5.22
N GLN A 312 12.25 15.95 -6.02
CA GLN A 312 11.71 16.66 -7.18
C GLN A 312 11.04 15.71 -8.17
N ALA A 313 11.65 14.59 -8.50
CA ALA A 313 11.06 13.59 -9.40
C ALA A 313 9.77 13.00 -8.82
N TYR A 314 9.72 12.78 -7.51
CA TYR A 314 8.52 12.33 -6.81
C TYR A 314 7.40 13.39 -6.85
N ASP A 315 7.72 14.67 -6.57
CA ASP A 315 6.76 15.77 -6.63
C ASP A 315 6.17 15.95 -8.05
N GLU A 316 7.01 15.83 -9.08
CA GLU A 316 6.60 15.87 -10.49
C GLU A 316 5.78 14.63 -10.89
N TYR A 317 6.07 13.48 -10.28
CA TYR A 317 5.28 12.27 -10.48
C TYR A 317 3.91 12.36 -9.80
N LEU A 318 3.82 13.02 -8.63
CA LEU A 318 2.54 13.36 -8.00
C LEU A 318 1.68 14.23 -8.91
N LEU A 319 2.25 15.24 -9.60
CA LEU A 319 1.53 16.04 -10.59
C LEU A 319 0.99 15.19 -11.74
N SER A 320 1.81 14.27 -12.26
CA SER A 320 1.39 13.35 -13.32
C SER A 320 0.26 12.44 -12.86
N TRP A 321 0.35 11.94 -11.63
CA TRP A 321 -0.69 11.11 -11.02
C TRP A 321 -1.97 11.90 -10.76
N ASP A 322 -1.87 13.13 -10.26
CA ASP A 322 -3.00 14.02 -10.01
C ASP A 322 -3.82 14.30 -11.29
N ALA A 323 -3.12 14.50 -12.42
CA ALA A 323 -3.75 14.75 -13.71
C ALA A 323 -4.57 13.55 -14.22
N GLU A 324 -4.16 12.32 -13.87
CA GLU A 324 -4.87 11.12 -14.30
C GLU A 324 -5.90 10.65 -13.27
N VAL A 325 -5.54 10.60 -11.99
CA VAL A 325 -6.43 10.08 -10.96
C VAL A 325 -7.70 10.92 -10.79
N ILE A 326 -7.66 12.21 -11.12
CA ILE A 326 -8.86 13.06 -11.07
C ILE A 326 -9.96 12.52 -12.01
N ARG A 327 -9.64 11.86 -13.11
CA ARG A 327 -10.62 11.24 -14.01
C ARG A 327 -11.39 10.13 -13.29
N LEU A 328 -10.71 9.31 -12.48
CA LEU A 328 -11.33 8.29 -11.64
C LEU A 328 -12.23 8.93 -10.57
N LEU A 329 -11.73 9.96 -9.90
CA LEU A 329 -12.48 10.66 -8.84
C LEU A 329 -13.71 11.41 -9.40
N ASP A 330 -13.59 12.02 -10.58
CA ASP A 330 -14.71 12.61 -11.28
C ASP A 330 -15.74 11.57 -11.74
N PHE A 331 -15.29 10.41 -12.21
CA PHE A 331 -16.19 9.28 -12.50
C PHE A 331 -16.95 8.86 -11.26
N LEU A 332 -16.30 8.61 -10.12
CA LEU A 332 -16.94 8.24 -8.87
C LEU A 332 -18.02 9.24 -8.45
N ARG A 333 -17.73 10.54 -8.62
CA ARG A 333 -18.66 11.62 -8.28
C ARG A 333 -19.84 11.70 -9.25
N THR A 334 -19.58 11.60 -10.57
CA THR A 334 -20.61 11.84 -11.62
C THR A 334 -21.47 10.61 -11.89
N SER A 335 -20.97 9.39 -11.62
CA SER A 335 -21.73 8.14 -11.72
C SER A 335 -22.78 7.97 -10.60
N GLY A 336 -22.73 8.81 -9.55
CA GLY A 336 -23.59 8.66 -8.38
C GLY A 336 -23.13 7.60 -7.38
N LEU A 337 -21.96 6.99 -7.59
CA LEU A 337 -21.41 5.99 -6.65
C LEU A 337 -21.20 6.58 -5.26
N LEU A 338 -20.74 7.83 -5.15
CA LEU A 338 -20.50 8.50 -3.86
C LEU A 338 -21.80 8.91 -3.14
N GLU A 339 -22.94 8.91 -3.80
CA GLU A 339 -24.22 9.21 -3.15
C GLU A 339 -24.68 8.08 -2.21
N LYS A 340 -24.20 6.85 -2.43
CA LYS A 340 -24.64 5.66 -1.70
C LYS A 340 -23.53 4.89 -0.99
N ASN A 341 -22.27 5.14 -1.33
CA ASN A 341 -21.14 4.31 -0.94
C ASN A 341 -20.10 5.09 -0.17
N TYR A 342 -19.34 4.38 0.66
CA TYR A 342 -18.14 4.91 1.32
C TYR A 342 -16.96 4.86 0.36
N LEU A 343 -16.18 5.94 0.31
CA LEU A 343 -14.89 5.97 -0.36
C LEU A 343 -13.80 6.30 0.67
N ILE A 344 -12.78 5.46 0.71
CA ILE A 344 -11.57 5.64 1.50
C ILE A 344 -10.41 5.82 0.53
N ILE A 345 -9.67 6.91 0.63
CA ILE A 345 -8.42 7.13 -0.13
C ILE A 345 -7.31 7.35 0.88
N THR A 346 -6.29 6.52 0.85
CA THR A 346 -5.14 6.61 1.76
C THR A 346 -3.89 5.99 1.14
N SER A 347 -2.85 5.84 1.93
CA SER A 347 -1.63 5.13 1.58
C SER A 347 -1.30 4.06 2.64
N ASP A 348 -0.55 3.08 2.23
CA ASP A 348 0.03 2.07 3.12
C ASP A 348 1.26 2.58 3.90
N HIS A 349 2.05 3.50 3.31
CA HIS A 349 3.16 4.24 3.92
C HIS A 349 3.49 5.49 3.08
N GLY A 350 4.42 6.31 3.55
CA GLY A 350 4.94 7.47 2.83
C GLY A 350 6.28 7.20 2.15
N GLU A 351 7.02 8.28 1.85
CA GLU A 351 8.29 8.23 1.13
C GLU A 351 9.27 9.28 1.67
N MET A 352 10.54 8.92 1.88
CA MET A 352 11.56 9.80 2.45
C MET A 352 12.55 10.31 1.43
N PHE A 353 13.01 11.56 1.64
CA PHE A 353 14.03 12.23 0.82
C PHE A 353 14.92 13.13 1.67
N ASP A 354 15.24 12.71 2.87
CA ASP A 354 16.12 13.46 3.78
C ASP A 354 16.89 12.51 4.73
N ARG A 355 17.73 13.07 5.58
CA ARG A 355 18.54 12.36 6.58
C ARG A 355 19.41 11.22 6.00
N GLY A 356 19.80 11.35 4.72
CA GLY A 356 20.61 10.36 4.01
C GLY A 356 19.84 9.25 3.33
N GLU A 357 18.49 9.28 3.35
CA GLU A 357 17.64 8.24 2.77
C GLU A 357 16.83 8.75 1.57
N VAL A 358 16.60 7.85 0.62
CA VAL A 358 15.63 7.99 -0.46
C VAL A 358 14.81 6.72 -0.52
N GLY A 359 13.48 6.88 -0.38
CA GLY A 359 12.59 5.73 -0.38
C GLY A 359 12.05 5.39 1.00
N HIS A 360 11.54 4.17 1.15
CA HIS A 360 10.85 3.71 2.35
C HIS A 360 11.47 2.46 2.99
N PHE A 361 12.48 1.85 2.36
CA PHE A 361 13.20 0.69 2.95
C PHE A 361 14.22 1.11 4.02
N THR A 362 13.88 2.09 4.80
CA THR A 362 14.71 2.68 5.86
C THR A 362 14.20 2.27 7.24
N PRO A 363 15.06 2.24 8.26
CA PRO A 363 14.62 2.11 9.64
C PRO A 363 14.08 3.42 10.25
N LEU A 364 14.14 4.55 9.53
CA LEU A 364 13.79 5.86 10.06
C LEU A 364 12.27 6.05 10.10
N MET A 365 11.74 6.66 11.18
CA MET A 365 10.31 6.76 11.49
C MET A 365 9.80 8.20 11.55
N TYR A 366 10.23 9.04 10.61
CA TYR A 366 9.84 10.44 10.54
C TYR A 366 8.55 10.66 9.72
N ALA A 367 7.96 11.84 9.88
CA ALA A 367 6.70 12.21 9.24
C ALA A 367 6.63 11.93 7.73
N PRO A 368 7.67 12.16 6.90
CA PRO A 368 7.57 11.85 5.47
C PRO A 368 7.23 10.38 5.17
N LEU A 369 7.63 9.46 6.05
CA LEU A 369 7.40 8.03 5.88
C LEU A 369 6.09 7.55 6.52
N ILE A 370 5.70 8.12 7.66
CA ILE A 370 4.63 7.55 8.48
C ILE A 370 3.34 8.40 8.52
N HIS A 371 3.41 9.69 8.18
CA HIS A 371 2.24 10.55 8.04
C HIS A 371 1.71 10.44 6.62
N VAL A 372 0.60 9.76 6.47
CA VAL A 372 -0.03 9.47 5.18
C VAL A 372 -1.37 10.20 5.05
N PRO A 373 -1.80 10.54 3.84
CA PRO A 373 -3.10 11.12 3.62
C PRO A 373 -4.22 10.16 3.98
N LEU A 374 -5.32 10.67 4.52
CA LEU A 374 -6.58 9.93 4.62
C LEU A 374 -7.74 10.86 4.27
N ILE A 375 -8.48 10.47 3.25
CA ILE A 375 -9.69 11.13 2.81
C ILE A 375 -10.84 10.12 2.83
N VAL A 376 -11.95 10.51 3.46
CA VAL A 376 -13.17 9.70 3.51
C VAL A 376 -14.33 10.47 2.88
N SER A 377 -15.02 9.86 1.93
CA SER A 377 -16.32 10.35 1.48
C SER A 377 -17.41 9.46 2.07
N ASN A 378 -18.21 10.02 2.95
CA ASN A 378 -19.42 9.36 3.45
C ASN A 378 -20.52 9.38 2.37
N PRO A 379 -21.46 8.41 2.36
CA PRO A 379 -22.56 8.39 1.41
C PRO A 379 -23.28 9.74 1.37
N GLY A 380 -23.31 10.36 0.18
CA GLY A 380 -24.00 11.62 -0.06
C GLY A 380 -23.41 12.84 0.65
N GLN A 381 -22.17 12.84 1.09
CA GLN A 381 -21.51 13.98 1.74
C GLN A 381 -21.49 15.21 0.85
N LYS A 382 -21.90 16.37 1.37
CA LYS A 382 -22.08 17.62 0.58
C LYS A 382 -21.08 18.72 0.92
N ALA A 383 -20.39 18.60 2.05
CA ALA A 383 -19.44 19.60 2.52
C ALA A 383 -18.17 18.93 3.06
N ARG A 384 -17.08 19.67 3.03
CA ARG A 384 -15.81 19.26 3.64
C ARG A 384 -15.92 19.28 5.15
N GLU A 385 -15.33 18.27 5.77
CA GLU A 385 -15.05 18.18 7.18
C GLU A 385 -13.56 18.00 7.39
N ASP A 386 -13.00 18.67 8.39
CA ASP A 386 -11.57 18.58 8.74
C ASP A 386 -11.42 17.98 10.13
N ILE A 387 -10.74 16.85 10.25
CA ILE A 387 -10.46 16.12 11.49
C ILE A 387 -8.99 16.28 11.83
N TYR A 388 -8.72 16.78 13.04
CA TYR A 388 -7.35 17.03 13.51
C TYR A 388 -6.89 16.05 14.61
N ALA A 389 -7.80 15.28 15.20
CA ALA A 389 -7.42 14.22 16.12
C ALA A 389 -6.59 13.14 15.40
N PRO A 390 -5.54 12.61 16.04
CA PRO A 390 -4.69 11.60 15.43
C PRO A 390 -5.46 10.30 15.19
N THR A 391 -5.28 9.70 14.00
CA THR A 391 -5.88 8.43 13.57
C THR A 391 -4.81 7.51 12.99
N SER A 392 -5.08 6.22 12.95
CA SER A 392 -4.17 5.18 12.46
C SER A 392 -4.83 4.31 11.39
N ALA A 393 -4.03 3.73 10.51
CA ALA A 393 -4.50 2.78 9.49
C ALA A 393 -5.31 1.62 10.09
N VAL A 394 -5.01 1.19 11.31
CA VAL A 394 -5.74 0.12 12.02
C VAL A 394 -7.18 0.51 12.41
N ASP A 395 -7.54 1.79 12.33
CA ASP A 395 -8.87 2.31 12.68
C ASP A 395 -9.89 2.17 11.56
N ILE A 396 -9.43 2.01 10.32
CA ILE A 396 -10.27 2.01 9.13
C ILE A 396 -11.24 0.84 9.17
N LEU A 397 -10.75 -0.38 9.38
CA LEU A 397 -11.59 -1.57 9.41
C LEU A 397 -12.68 -1.53 10.50
N PRO A 398 -12.37 -1.30 11.80
CA PRO A 398 -13.41 -1.26 12.83
C PRO A 398 -14.43 -0.16 12.61
N SER A 399 -14.02 1.00 12.05
CA SER A 399 -14.92 2.11 11.75
C SER A 399 -15.90 1.78 10.62
N LEU A 400 -15.43 1.18 9.53
CA LEU A 400 -16.28 0.75 8.42
C LEU A 400 -17.25 -0.36 8.86
N ALA A 401 -16.77 -1.35 9.61
CA ALA A 401 -17.62 -2.43 10.14
C ALA A 401 -18.72 -1.87 11.06
N HIS A 402 -18.38 -0.91 11.93
CA HIS A 402 -19.35 -0.24 12.77
C HIS A 402 -20.42 0.51 11.96
N GLN A 403 -19.99 1.29 10.96
CA GLN A 403 -20.91 2.12 10.16
C GLN A 403 -21.88 1.30 9.31
N ILE A 404 -21.43 0.18 8.78
CA ILE A 404 -22.18 -0.60 7.78
C ILE A 404 -22.89 -1.78 8.42
N LEU A 405 -22.21 -2.49 9.33
CA LEU A 405 -22.73 -3.72 9.96
C LEU A 405 -23.24 -3.50 11.39
N GLY A 406 -23.00 -2.32 11.98
CA GLY A 406 -23.36 -2.02 13.37
C GLY A 406 -22.51 -2.78 14.41
N THR A 407 -21.42 -3.42 13.99
CA THR A 407 -20.55 -4.24 14.86
C THR A 407 -19.10 -3.87 14.68
N VAL A 408 -18.30 -4.07 15.74
CA VAL A 408 -16.83 -3.91 15.69
C VAL A 408 -16.21 -5.28 15.87
N PRO A 409 -15.34 -5.73 14.97
CA PRO A 409 -14.66 -7.01 15.14
C PRO A 409 -13.80 -7.02 16.39
N SER A 410 -13.95 -8.04 17.23
CA SER A 410 -13.34 -8.08 18.57
C SER A 410 -11.82 -8.19 18.58
N TRP A 411 -11.21 -8.55 17.47
CA TRP A 411 -9.75 -8.70 17.34
C TRP A 411 -9.02 -7.41 16.94
N THR A 412 -9.75 -6.38 16.44
CA THR A 412 -9.11 -5.14 15.99
C THR A 412 -8.49 -4.35 17.13
N GLU A 413 -7.32 -3.79 16.91
CA GLU A 413 -6.59 -2.92 17.84
C GLU A 413 -6.90 -1.43 17.61
N GLY A 414 -7.57 -1.13 16.48
CA GLY A 414 -8.04 0.21 16.16
C GLY A 414 -9.25 0.65 16.98
N VAL A 415 -9.55 1.94 16.93
CA VAL A 415 -10.76 2.52 17.52
C VAL A 415 -11.62 3.14 16.42
N LEU A 416 -12.86 3.51 16.76
CA LEU A 416 -13.73 4.21 15.82
C LEU A 416 -13.18 5.61 15.53
N MET A 417 -13.05 5.92 14.23
CA MET A 417 -12.59 7.22 13.77
C MET A 417 -13.66 8.29 13.94
N PRO A 418 -13.30 9.54 14.28
CA PRO A 418 -14.19 10.69 14.17
C PRO A 418 -14.79 10.76 12.75
N GLY A 419 -16.07 11.13 12.63
CA GLY A 419 -16.79 11.10 11.35
C GLY A 419 -17.29 9.71 10.92
N LEU A 420 -16.79 8.64 11.56
CA LEU A 420 -17.20 7.24 11.35
C LEU A 420 -17.59 6.54 12.67
N GLY A 421 -18.37 7.23 13.50
CA GLY A 421 -18.91 6.71 14.75
C GLY A 421 -18.05 6.97 15.99
N GLY A 422 -16.83 7.42 15.83
CA GLY A 422 -15.92 7.79 16.92
C GLY A 422 -15.98 9.28 17.29
N GLN A 423 -15.22 9.62 18.32
CA GLN A 423 -15.02 11.01 18.80
C GLN A 423 -13.55 11.41 18.61
N GLU A 424 -13.27 12.71 18.52
CA GLU A 424 -11.89 13.20 18.50
C GLU A 424 -11.22 12.98 19.87
N VAL A 425 -10.17 12.18 19.89
CA VAL A 425 -9.35 11.88 21.07
C VAL A 425 -7.91 12.25 20.79
N PHE A 426 -7.47 13.43 21.23
CA PHE A 426 -6.12 13.94 20.94
C PHE A 426 -5.03 13.19 21.74
N GLU A 427 -5.30 12.76 22.96
CA GLU A 427 -4.35 12.06 23.85
C GLU A 427 -4.21 10.55 23.53
N ARG A 428 -4.67 10.13 22.37
CA ARG A 428 -4.57 8.74 21.94
C ARG A 428 -3.15 8.41 21.48
N SER A 429 -2.68 7.20 21.83
CA SER A 429 -1.41 6.65 21.39
C SER A 429 -1.55 5.93 20.06
N ILE A 430 -0.72 6.27 19.09
CA ILE A 430 -0.64 5.66 17.77
C ILE A 430 0.77 5.15 17.55
N TYR A 431 0.88 3.92 17.03
CA TYR A 431 2.15 3.26 16.80
C TYR A 431 2.38 3.04 15.32
N THR A 432 3.61 3.30 14.87
CA THR A 432 4.13 2.85 13.57
C THR A 432 5.38 2.00 13.81
N ILE A 433 5.47 0.84 13.14
CA ILE A 433 6.42 -0.19 13.50
C ILE A 433 7.18 -0.67 12.25
N ASP A 434 8.51 -0.61 12.31
CA ASP A 434 9.41 -1.39 11.46
C ASP A 434 10.07 -2.49 12.30
N ALA A 435 9.81 -3.73 11.94
CA ALA A 435 10.36 -4.89 12.62
C ALA A 435 10.92 -5.94 11.62
N LYS A 436 11.29 -5.51 10.41
CA LYS A 436 11.66 -6.38 9.27
C LYS A 436 12.82 -7.34 9.53
N GLN A 437 13.64 -7.10 10.55
CA GLN A 437 14.77 -7.95 10.91
C GLN A 437 14.43 -9.05 11.93
N ASN A 438 13.16 -9.12 12.40
CA ASN A 438 12.74 -10.13 13.36
C ASN A 438 12.07 -11.32 12.65
N ALA A 439 12.23 -12.52 13.22
CA ALA A 439 11.43 -13.67 12.81
C ALA A 439 9.97 -13.51 13.31
N ALA A 440 9.00 -13.96 12.50
CA ALA A 440 7.58 -13.81 12.79
C ALA A 440 7.14 -14.43 14.14
N PHE A 441 7.83 -15.46 14.61
CA PHE A 441 7.48 -16.19 15.85
C PHE A 441 8.48 -15.94 16.99
N SER A 442 9.17 -14.81 16.97
CA SER A 442 10.13 -14.41 17.99
C SER A 442 9.74 -13.07 18.63
N PRO A 443 10.20 -12.79 19.87
CA PRO A 443 10.06 -11.46 20.45
C PRO A 443 10.68 -10.40 19.53
N LEU A 444 10.09 -9.21 19.49
CA LEU A 444 10.68 -8.07 18.80
C LEU A 444 11.90 -7.59 19.59
N ASN A 445 13.07 -7.66 18.97
CA ASN A 445 14.34 -7.27 19.59
C ASN A 445 15.20 -6.36 18.68
N THR A 446 14.82 -6.19 17.42
CA THR A 446 15.45 -5.30 16.44
C THR A 446 14.36 -4.55 15.68
N PHE A 447 14.20 -3.26 15.93
CA PHE A 447 13.07 -2.50 15.43
C PHE A 447 13.30 -0.99 15.46
N SER A 448 12.46 -0.28 14.75
CA SER A 448 12.13 1.13 14.98
C SER A 448 10.65 1.25 15.26
N ILE A 449 10.27 1.97 16.30
CA ILE A 449 8.86 2.23 16.66
C ILE A 449 8.69 3.72 16.90
N ALA A 450 7.75 4.33 16.18
CA ALA A 450 7.26 5.66 16.48
C ALA A 450 5.97 5.56 17.31
N LEU A 451 5.93 6.24 18.45
CA LEU A 451 4.73 6.51 19.23
C LEU A 451 4.35 7.97 19.03
N THR A 452 3.22 8.20 18.37
CA THR A 452 2.63 9.55 18.22
C THR A 452 1.46 9.70 19.17
N LYS A 453 1.46 10.77 19.98
CA LYS A 453 0.43 11.06 20.98
C LYS A 453 0.24 12.56 21.11
N ALA A 454 -0.99 13.04 20.94
CA ALA A 454 -1.28 14.45 20.87
C ALA A 454 -0.36 15.16 19.84
N ARG A 455 0.43 16.12 20.30
CA ARG A 455 1.41 16.88 19.52
C ARG A 455 2.85 16.35 19.61
N HIS A 456 3.06 15.17 20.20
CA HIS A 456 4.39 14.65 20.44
C HIS A 456 4.63 13.36 19.68
N ARG A 457 5.90 13.16 19.31
CA ARG A 457 6.39 11.90 18.77
C ARG A 457 7.62 11.45 19.53
N LEU A 458 7.58 10.21 20.01
CA LEU A 458 8.72 9.48 20.53
C LEU A 458 9.10 8.40 19.51
N ILE A 459 10.36 8.34 19.12
CA ILE A 459 10.88 7.29 18.24
C ILE A 459 11.89 6.47 19.05
N TYR A 460 11.73 5.16 19.04
CA TYR A 460 12.66 4.22 19.67
C TYR A 460 13.30 3.34 18.62
N TYR A 461 14.61 3.48 18.48
CA TYR A 461 15.46 2.64 17.65
C TYR A 461 16.16 1.59 18.50
N LYS A 462 16.04 0.32 18.13
CA LYS A 462 16.76 -0.79 18.78
C LYS A 462 17.34 -1.74 17.75
N TYR A 463 18.65 -1.61 17.56
CA TYR A 463 19.46 -2.39 16.63
C TYR A 463 20.70 -2.93 17.33
N PRO A 464 21.41 -3.98 16.81
CA PRO A 464 22.56 -4.58 17.49
C PRO A 464 23.69 -3.59 17.86
N HIS A 465 23.84 -2.51 17.11
CA HIS A 465 24.89 -1.52 17.30
C HIS A 465 24.38 -0.10 17.49
N TYR A 466 23.08 0.08 17.63
CA TYR A 466 22.45 1.38 17.81
C TYR A 466 21.16 1.26 18.62
N GLU A 467 21.15 1.88 19.78
CA GLU A 467 19.93 2.00 20.60
C GLU A 467 19.77 3.45 21.02
N ASN A 468 18.67 4.07 20.66
CA ASN A 468 18.43 5.48 20.93
C ASN A 468 16.93 5.79 20.99
N PHE A 469 16.58 6.83 21.73
CA PHE A 469 15.30 7.48 21.70
C PHE A 469 15.45 8.88 21.14
N GLU A 470 14.46 9.32 20.36
CA GLU A 470 14.30 10.70 19.90
C GLU A 470 12.90 11.19 20.27
N PHE A 471 12.75 12.47 20.58
CA PHE A 471 11.48 13.05 20.99
C PHE A 471 11.26 14.42 20.38
N TYR A 472 10.07 14.63 19.79
CA TYR A 472 9.73 15.85 19.06
C TYR A 472 8.39 16.42 19.50
N ASN A 473 8.28 17.77 19.50
CA ASN A 473 7.02 18.49 19.64
C ASN A 473 6.56 18.92 18.23
N LEU A 474 5.59 18.22 17.67
CA LEU A 474 5.17 18.40 16.26
C LEU A 474 4.45 19.73 15.99
N ASP A 475 3.93 20.43 17.03
CA ASP A 475 3.35 21.76 16.87
C ASP A 475 4.43 22.85 16.70
N GLU A 476 5.58 22.68 17.34
CA GLU A 476 6.70 23.63 17.31
C GLU A 476 7.74 23.23 16.26
N ASP A 477 7.88 21.93 15.99
CA ASP A 477 8.84 21.33 15.09
C ASP A 477 8.18 20.24 14.20
N ALA A 478 7.34 20.67 13.27
CA ALA A 478 6.63 19.79 12.33
C ALA A 478 7.59 19.04 11.36
N GLU A 479 8.87 19.44 11.35
CA GLU A 479 9.91 18.86 10.51
C GLU A 479 10.85 17.91 11.26
N GLU A 480 10.63 17.76 12.59
CA GLU A 480 11.37 16.82 13.46
C GLU A 480 12.89 17.03 13.39
N ILE A 481 13.32 18.29 13.57
CA ILE A 481 14.73 18.72 13.48
C ILE A 481 15.40 18.70 14.84
N ASP A 482 14.70 19.21 15.85
CA ASP A 482 15.22 19.45 17.19
C ASP A 482 14.85 18.31 18.14
N ASP A 483 15.73 17.31 18.28
CA ASP A 483 15.53 16.22 19.25
C ASP A 483 15.56 16.73 20.70
N LEU A 484 14.42 16.73 21.33
CA LEU A 484 14.23 17.15 22.73
C LEU A 484 14.50 16.05 23.75
N TYR A 485 14.72 14.80 23.32
CA TYR A 485 14.92 13.67 24.24
C TYR A 485 16.14 13.86 25.18
N PRO A 486 17.27 14.44 24.76
CA PRO A 486 18.41 14.67 25.64
C PRO A 486 18.09 15.58 26.86
N SER A 487 17.09 16.46 26.75
CA SER A 487 16.63 17.30 27.88
C SER A 487 15.69 16.56 28.84
N GLN A 488 15.30 15.33 28.49
CA GLN A 488 14.41 14.43 29.23
C GLN A 488 13.13 15.10 29.76
N PRO A 489 12.31 15.67 28.91
CA PRO A 489 11.04 16.25 29.35
C PRO A 489 10.14 15.18 29.95
N ALA A 490 9.34 15.54 30.96
CA ALA A 490 8.47 14.58 31.65
C ALA A 490 7.52 13.82 30.71
N VAL A 491 7.05 14.48 29.64
CA VAL A 491 6.20 13.86 28.62
C VAL A 491 6.95 12.77 27.86
N ALA A 492 8.22 13.00 27.51
CA ALA A 492 9.04 11.98 26.84
C ALA A 492 9.24 10.74 27.72
N GLN A 493 9.46 10.94 29.02
CA GLN A 493 9.60 9.84 29.99
C GLN A 493 8.31 9.03 30.10
N GLN A 494 7.15 9.70 30.19
CA GLN A 494 5.85 9.03 30.23
C GLN A 494 5.57 8.23 28.97
N MET A 495 5.85 8.80 27.78
CA MET A 495 5.68 8.11 26.50
C MET A 495 6.65 6.93 26.36
N GLN A 496 7.87 7.06 26.87
CA GLN A 496 8.84 5.96 26.91
C GLN A 496 8.36 4.80 27.81
N GLU A 497 7.89 5.09 29.01
CA GLU A 497 7.33 4.08 29.91
C GLU A 497 6.15 3.34 29.25
N GLU A 498 5.24 4.08 28.64
CA GLU A 498 4.10 3.53 27.88
C GLU A 498 4.55 2.60 26.75
N LEU A 499 5.51 3.05 25.93
CA LEU A 499 6.04 2.27 24.81
C LEU A 499 6.73 0.99 25.29
N LEU A 500 7.56 1.09 26.34
CA LEU A 500 8.27 -0.07 26.90
C LEU A 500 7.31 -1.08 27.52
N GLN A 501 6.26 -0.61 28.21
CA GLN A 501 5.20 -1.48 28.74
C GLN A 501 4.48 -2.19 27.58
N LYS A 502 4.11 -1.47 26.52
CA LYS A 502 3.45 -2.05 25.36
C LYS A 502 4.33 -3.10 24.67
N LEU A 503 5.62 -2.83 24.54
CA LEU A 503 6.59 -3.79 24.00
C LEU A 503 6.72 -5.05 24.87
N ASP A 504 6.66 -4.90 26.18
CA ASP A 504 6.66 -6.03 27.10
C ASP A 504 5.43 -6.91 26.89
N GLU A 505 4.25 -6.30 26.83
CA GLU A 505 2.96 -7.00 26.58
C GLU A 505 2.99 -7.78 25.27
N VAL A 506 3.34 -7.15 24.14
CA VAL A 506 3.30 -7.78 22.81
C VAL A 506 4.38 -8.83 22.60
N ASN A 507 5.47 -8.77 23.37
CA ASN A 507 6.54 -9.77 23.37
C ASN A 507 6.27 -10.96 24.27
N GLN A 508 5.38 -10.84 25.27
CA GLN A 508 5.12 -11.87 26.27
C GLN A 508 4.76 -13.23 25.66
N PRO A 509 3.87 -13.34 24.64
CA PRO A 509 3.51 -14.61 24.02
C PRO A 509 4.69 -15.33 23.34
N TYR A 510 5.74 -14.59 22.98
CA TYR A 510 6.91 -15.09 22.23
C TYR A 510 8.14 -15.36 23.12
N ARG A 511 8.06 -15.07 24.41
CA ARG A 511 9.11 -15.43 25.38
C ARG A 511 8.92 -16.90 25.81
N LYS A 512 9.93 -17.71 25.54
CA LYS A 512 9.95 -19.11 25.98
C LYS A 512 10.43 -19.21 27.41
#